data_0d39492f51b49f05c85dc61810d644c1
#
_entry.id   0d39492f51b49f05c85dc61810d644c1
#
_cell.length_a   1.000
_cell.length_b   1.000
_cell.length_c   1.000
_cell.angle_alpha   90.00
_cell.angle_beta   90.00
_cell.angle_gamma   90.00
#
_symmetry.space_group_name_H-M   'P 1'
#
loop_
_entity.id
_entity.type
_entity.pdbx_description
1 polymer ?
#
loop_
_entity_poly.entity_id
_entity_poly.type
_entity_poly.pdbx_seq_one_letter_code
_entity_poly.pdbx_strand_id
1 'polypeptide(L)'
;MSYNTISVTIDERGIATLLLNRPERHNAMNDELIREVTEAARELDKNVEVRAVVLTGAGESFCAGGDLKWMESIFDQTRAERVADSAHLATMLRTLNELSKPLIGKIN
;
A
#
# COMPACT_ATOMS: atom_id res chain seq x y z
N MET A 1 -7.41 11.04 -7.03
CA MET A 1 -7.25 9.77 -7.71
C MET A 1 -8.14 8.70 -7.10
N SER A 2 -8.55 7.79 -7.94
CA SER A 2 -9.45 6.71 -7.54
C SER A 2 -8.69 5.39 -7.44
N TYR A 3 -8.87 4.65 -6.35
CA TYR A 3 -8.21 3.38 -6.10
C TYR A 3 -9.24 2.28 -5.85
N ASN A 4 -8.85 1.03 -6.13
CA ASN A 4 -9.72 -0.13 -5.95
C ASN A 4 -9.45 -0.89 -4.64
N THR A 5 -8.19 -0.89 -4.19
CA THR A 5 -7.76 -1.70 -3.04
C THR A 5 -7.36 -0.88 -1.82
N ILE A 6 -7.30 0.43 -1.98
CA ILE A 6 -6.97 1.35 -0.90
C ILE A 6 -7.90 2.55 -0.96
N SER A 7 -7.90 3.36 0.09
CA SER A 7 -8.48 4.69 0.04
C SER A 7 -7.54 5.69 0.67
N VAL A 8 -7.61 6.92 0.20
CA VAL A 8 -6.77 8.01 0.69
C VAL A 8 -7.65 9.20 1.02
N THR A 9 -7.55 9.69 2.23
CA THR A 9 -8.23 10.90 2.68
C THR A 9 -7.22 11.85 3.30
N ILE A 10 -7.46 13.16 3.16
CA ILE A 10 -6.59 14.17 3.74
C ILE A 10 -7.50 15.11 4.53
N ASP A 11 -7.22 15.27 5.82
CA ASP A 11 -8.01 16.15 6.65
C ASP A 11 -7.49 17.59 6.60
N GLU A 12 -8.20 18.51 7.26
CA GLU A 12 -7.87 19.94 7.26
C GLU A 12 -6.55 20.26 7.94
N ARG A 13 -6.02 19.34 8.76
CA ARG A 13 -4.72 19.49 9.42
C ARG A 13 -3.56 19.07 8.51
N GLY A 14 -3.86 18.48 7.36
CA GLY A 14 -2.85 17.92 6.48
C GLY A 14 -2.45 16.50 6.84
N ILE A 15 -3.27 15.79 7.63
CA ILE A 15 -3.04 14.38 7.95
C ILE A 15 -3.71 13.54 6.87
N ALA A 16 -2.89 12.81 6.13
CA ALA A 16 -3.38 11.87 5.13
C ALA A 16 -3.55 10.50 5.78
N THR A 17 -4.67 9.86 5.53
CA THR A 17 -4.90 8.47 5.94
C THR A 17 -4.87 7.60 4.69
N LEU A 18 -3.89 6.71 4.62
CA LEU A 18 -3.79 5.69 3.60
C LEU A 18 -4.37 4.42 4.20
N LEU A 19 -5.55 4.04 3.74
CA LEU A 19 -6.31 2.91 4.27
C LEU A 19 -6.19 1.72 3.32
N LEU A 20 -5.64 0.61 3.80
CA LEU A 20 -5.71 -0.66 3.08
C LEU A 20 -7.16 -1.12 3.13
N ASN A 21 -7.79 -1.34 1.99
CA ASN A 21 -9.24 -1.52 1.90
C ASN A 21 -9.63 -2.79 1.14
N ARG A 22 -9.12 -3.92 1.61
CA ARG A 22 -9.53 -5.26 1.20
C ARG A 22 -9.90 -6.07 2.46
N PRO A 23 -10.88 -5.59 3.27
CA PRO A 23 -11.17 -6.23 4.56
C PRO A 23 -11.65 -7.69 4.42
N GLU A 24 -12.28 -8.03 3.30
CA GLU A 24 -12.73 -9.41 3.01
C GLU A 24 -11.55 -10.37 2.82
N ARG A 25 -10.36 -9.85 2.57
CA ARG A 25 -9.10 -10.60 2.45
C ARG A 25 -8.13 -10.24 3.57
N HIS A 26 -8.62 -9.65 4.66
CA HIS A 26 -7.78 -9.17 5.77
C HIS A 26 -6.64 -8.27 5.29
N ASN A 27 -6.89 -7.50 4.23
CA ASN A 27 -5.95 -6.57 3.60
C ASN A 27 -4.68 -7.24 3.10
N ALA A 28 -4.79 -8.51 2.67
CA ALA A 28 -3.68 -9.21 2.04
C ALA A 28 -3.27 -8.48 0.74
N MET A 29 -1.96 -8.47 0.48
CA MET A 29 -1.38 -7.73 -0.64
C MET A 29 -1.39 -8.58 -1.91
N ASN A 30 -2.01 -8.04 -2.96
CA ASN A 30 -1.87 -8.53 -4.32
C ASN A 30 -1.11 -7.47 -5.14
N ASP A 31 -0.91 -7.74 -6.41
CA ASP A 31 -0.19 -6.82 -7.31
C ASP A 31 -0.88 -5.46 -7.43
N GLU A 32 -2.20 -5.44 -7.47
CA GLU A 32 -2.96 -4.18 -7.56
C GLU A 32 -2.77 -3.32 -6.32
N LEU A 33 -2.88 -3.91 -5.12
CA LEU A 33 -2.68 -3.17 -3.88
C LEU A 33 -1.26 -2.64 -3.78
N ILE A 34 -0.26 -3.45 -4.15
CA ILE A 34 1.15 -3.04 -4.13
C ILE A 34 1.35 -1.83 -5.04
N ARG A 35 0.81 -1.86 -6.24
CA ARG A 35 0.91 -0.75 -7.19
C ARG A 35 0.21 0.50 -6.66
N GLU A 36 -1.00 0.33 -6.13
CA GLU A 36 -1.78 1.47 -5.65
C GLU A 36 -1.15 2.15 -4.44
N VAL A 37 -0.63 1.36 -3.50
CA VAL A 37 0.09 1.93 -2.34
C VAL A 37 1.32 2.70 -2.80
N THR A 38 2.06 2.17 -3.75
CA THR A 38 3.24 2.86 -4.29
C THR A 38 2.86 4.19 -4.92
N GLU A 39 1.83 4.21 -5.76
CA GLU A 39 1.34 5.44 -6.40
C GLU A 39 0.86 6.45 -5.37
N ALA A 40 0.04 6.00 -4.42
CA ALA A 40 -0.50 6.88 -3.39
C ALA A 40 0.62 7.49 -2.54
N ALA A 41 1.59 6.69 -2.14
CA ALA A 41 2.72 7.18 -1.35
C ALA A 41 3.50 8.26 -2.10
N ARG A 42 3.74 8.07 -3.39
CA ARG A 42 4.42 9.07 -4.22
C ARG A 42 3.64 10.37 -4.33
N GLU A 43 2.32 10.27 -4.52
CA GLU A 43 1.46 11.45 -4.60
C GLU A 43 1.42 12.20 -3.28
N LEU A 44 1.29 11.49 -2.17
CA LEU A 44 1.27 12.10 -0.85
C LEU A 44 2.62 12.76 -0.51
N ASP A 45 3.71 12.18 -0.97
CA ASP A 45 5.05 12.74 -0.74
C ASP A 45 5.24 14.08 -1.44
N LYS A 46 4.64 14.23 -2.61
CA LYS A 46 4.70 15.47 -3.41
C LYS A 46 3.71 16.53 -2.98
N ASN A 47 2.65 16.14 -2.28
CA ASN A 47 1.56 17.05 -1.94
C ASN A 47 1.98 17.93 -0.76
N VAL A 48 2.17 19.24 -1.04
CA VAL A 48 2.65 20.21 -0.04
C VAL A 48 1.67 20.41 1.12
N GLU A 49 0.41 20.05 0.94
CA GLU A 49 -0.61 20.16 1.98
C GLU A 49 -0.56 19.00 2.97
N VAL A 50 0.08 17.90 2.60
CA VAL A 50 0.21 16.71 3.46
C VAL A 50 1.39 16.91 4.39
N ARG A 51 1.13 16.81 5.70
CA ARG A 51 2.13 17.01 6.76
C ARG A 51 2.56 15.70 7.40
N ALA A 52 1.69 14.71 7.41
CA ALA A 52 1.98 13.38 7.93
C ALA A 52 1.05 12.37 7.27
N VAL A 53 1.47 11.10 7.25
CA VAL A 53 0.69 10.01 6.65
C VAL A 53 0.45 8.94 7.71
N VAL A 54 -0.81 8.56 7.87
CA VAL A 54 -1.21 7.43 8.72
C VAL A 54 -1.56 6.26 7.81
N LEU A 55 -0.92 5.13 8.04
CA LEU A 55 -1.19 3.88 7.32
C LEU A 55 -1.96 2.95 8.26
N THR A 56 -3.13 2.53 7.84
CA THR A 56 -3.99 1.65 8.63
C THR A 56 -4.76 0.71 7.73
N GLY A 57 -5.49 -0.25 8.30
CA GLY A 57 -6.27 -1.23 7.56
C GLY A 57 -7.76 -1.16 7.90
N ALA A 58 -8.61 -1.33 6.90
CA ALA A 58 -10.05 -1.44 7.09
C ALA A 58 -10.39 -2.78 7.76
N GLY A 59 -11.41 -2.78 8.61
CA GLY A 59 -11.89 -3.99 9.25
C GLY A 59 -11.03 -4.42 10.44
N GLU A 60 -10.99 -5.73 10.68
CA GLU A 60 -10.37 -6.30 11.89
C GLU A 60 -8.85 -6.40 11.81
N SER A 61 -8.29 -6.51 10.61
CA SER A 61 -6.87 -6.79 10.43
C SER A 61 -6.18 -5.66 9.70
N PHE A 62 -4.95 -5.39 10.09
CA PHE A 62 -4.12 -4.42 9.40
C PHE A 62 -3.72 -4.94 8.01
N CYS A 63 -2.98 -6.05 7.98
CA CYS A 63 -2.51 -6.67 6.75
C CYS A 63 -2.11 -8.11 7.02
N ALA A 64 -2.68 -9.05 6.29
CA ALA A 64 -2.40 -10.48 6.48
C ALA A 64 -1.17 -10.97 5.70
N GLY A 65 -0.46 -10.07 5.02
CA GLY A 65 0.69 -10.46 4.21
C GLY A 65 0.33 -10.63 2.74
N GLY A 66 0.97 -11.57 2.05
CA GLY A 66 0.70 -11.83 0.64
C GLY A 66 -0.63 -12.51 0.40
N ASP A 67 -1.36 -12.05 -0.60
CA ASP A 67 -2.61 -12.68 -1.04
C ASP A 67 -2.31 -14.08 -1.59
N LEU A 68 -3.07 -15.09 -1.14
CA LEU A 68 -2.82 -16.48 -1.53
C LEU A 68 -2.99 -16.71 -3.03
N LYS A 69 -3.99 -16.10 -3.64
CA LYS A 69 -4.21 -16.20 -5.09
C LYS A 69 -3.05 -15.57 -5.87
N TRP A 70 -2.58 -14.43 -5.40
CA TRP A 70 -1.43 -13.77 -6.01
C TRP A 70 -0.17 -14.64 -5.87
N MET A 71 0.05 -15.23 -4.70
CA MET A 71 1.18 -16.12 -4.46
C MET A 71 1.11 -17.37 -5.36
N GLU A 72 -0.09 -17.96 -5.55
CA GLU A 72 -0.28 -19.08 -6.46
C GLU A 72 0.05 -18.71 -7.91
N SER A 73 -0.33 -17.50 -8.34
CA SER A 73 -0.06 -17.05 -9.71
C SER A 73 1.45 -16.94 -10.01
N ILE A 74 2.27 -16.79 -8.98
CA ILE A 74 3.71 -16.70 -9.11
C ILE A 74 4.33 -18.02 -9.58
N PHE A 75 3.72 -19.15 -9.24
CA PHE A 75 4.23 -20.47 -9.63
C PHE A 75 4.25 -20.67 -11.14
N ASP A 76 3.34 -20.03 -11.87
CA ASP A 76 3.24 -20.15 -13.32
C ASP A 76 4.09 -19.10 -14.07
N GLN A 77 4.79 -18.25 -13.34
CA GLN A 77 5.59 -17.18 -13.92
C GLN A 77 7.01 -17.65 -14.25
N THR A 78 7.61 -16.97 -15.22
CA THR A 78 9.04 -17.11 -15.47
C THR A 78 9.83 -16.49 -14.33
N ARG A 79 11.13 -16.84 -14.26
CA ARG A 79 12.02 -16.22 -13.27
C ARG A 79 12.05 -14.69 -13.40
N ALA A 80 12.10 -14.18 -14.63
CA ALA A 80 12.11 -12.74 -14.88
C ALA A 80 10.85 -12.06 -14.33
N GLU A 81 9.69 -12.68 -14.55
CA GLU A 81 8.42 -12.16 -14.03
C GLU A 81 8.37 -12.16 -12.49
N ARG A 82 8.88 -13.23 -11.86
CA ARG A 82 8.95 -13.30 -10.40
C ARG A 82 9.87 -12.25 -9.81
N VAL A 83 11.00 -12.01 -10.47
CA VAL A 83 11.94 -10.95 -10.04
C VAL A 83 11.27 -9.59 -10.16
N ALA A 84 10.53 -9.35 -11.24
CA ALA A 84 9.82 -8.08 -11.44
C ALA A 84 8.76 -7.85 -10.36
N ASP A 85 7.97 -8.88 -10.02
CA ASP A 85 6.94 -8.77 -8.98
C ASP A 85 7.56 -8.54 -7.59
N SER A 86 8.65 -9.24 -7.30
CA SER A 86 9.38 -9.03 -6.04
C SER A 86 9.95 -7.61 -5.98
N ALA A 87 10.41 -7.08 -7.10
CA ALA A 87 10.91 -5.71 -7.19
C ALA A 87 9.80 -4.69 -6.95
N HIS A 88 8.58 -4.95 -7.40
CA HIS A 88 7.43 -4.07 -7.15
C HIS A 88 7.11 -3.98 -5.66
N LEU A 89 7.13 -5.11 -4.95
CA LEU A 89 6.93 -5.14 -3.51
C LEU A 89 8.05 -4.38 -2.80
N ALA A 90 9.29 -4.62 -3.16
CA ALA A 90 10.44 -3.92 -2.59
C ALA A 90 10.34 -2.41 -2.84
N THR A 91 9.91 -2.00 -4.03
CA THR A 91 9.71 -0.59 -4.37
C THR A 91 8.63 0.04 -3.50
N MET A 92 7.52 -0.65 -3.26
CA MET A 92 6.47 -0.16 -2.37
C MET A 92 7.01 0.08 -0.97
N LEU A 93 7.71 -0.89 -0.40
CA LEU A 93 8.27 -0.77 0.95
C LEU A 93 9.30 0.36 1.02
N ARG A 94 10.14 0.46 0.01
CA ARG A 94 11.14 1.52 -0.08
C ARG A 94 10.48 2.90 -0.19
N THR A 95 9.45 3.04 -1.01
CA THR A 95 8.72 4.28 -1.20
C THR A 95 8.10 4.76 0.11
N LEU A 96 7.50 3.84 0.87
CA LEU A 96 6.95 4.14 2.19
C LEU A 96 8.06 4.54 3.17
N ASN A 97 9.16 3.80 3.17
CA ASN A 97 10.28 4.06 4.09
C ASN A 97 10.99 5.39 3.81
N GLU A 98 11.00 5.82 2.56
CA GLU A 98 11.70 7.03 2.11
C GLU A 98 10.80 8.27 2.04
N LEU A 99 9.55 8.18 2.50
CA LEU A 99 8.69 9.36 2.56
C LEU A 99 9.39 10.48 3.31
N SER A 100 9.30 11.71 2.77
CA SER A 100 9.88 12.89 3.40
C SER A 100 9.06 13.40 4.58
N LYS A 101 7.93 12.76 4.85
CA LYS A 101 6.97 13.12 5.90
C LYS A 101 6.86 11.97 6.89
N PRO A 102 6.47 12.24 8.15
CA PRO A 102 6.25 11.16 9.11
C PRO A 102 5.23 10.15 8.60
N LEU A 103 5.58 8.87 8.69
CA LEU A 103 4.67 7.77 8.39
C LEU A 103 4.37 7.05 9.71
N ILE A 104 3.10 7.02 10.07
CA ILE A 104 2.64 6.46 11.34
C ILE A 104 1.78 5.24 11.04
N GLY A 105 2.18 4.08 11.53
CA GLY A 105 1.39 2.87 11.42
C GLY A 105 0.34 2.81 12.54
N LYS A 106 -0.93 2.74 12.16
CA LYS A 106 -2.01 2.47 13.10
C LYS A 106 -2.46 1.03 12.87
N ILE A 107 -1.89 0.12 13.65
CA ILE A 107 -2.04 -1.32 13.47
C ILE A 107 -3.27 -1.79 14.24
N ASN A 108 -4.27 -2.26 13.53
CA ASN A 108 -5.51 -2.81 14.11
C ASN A 108 -5.53 -4.33 14.16
#